data_4bb84fc3195a375afc272901ded7e446
#
_entry.id   4bb84fc3195a375afc272901ded7e446
#
_cell.length_a   1.000
_cell.length_b   1.000
_cell.length_c   1.000
_cell.angle_alpha   90.00
_cell.angle_beta   90.00
_cell.angle_gamma   90.00
#
_symmetry.space_group_name_H-M   'P 1'
#
loop_
_entity.id
_entity.type
_entity.pdbx_description
1 polymer ?
#
loop_
_entity_poly.entity_id
_entity_poly.type
_entity_poly.pdbx_seq_one_letter_code
_entity_poly.pdbx_strand_id
1 'polypeptide(L)'
;DGRPVAGMKPAELARKIAYIPQSHNPVFHFTVLEMVLMGTAAQLGRFSVPGPKQRRLAEEALERLGIAGLRDRSYGGISGGERQLTLIARAIAQQANVLLMDEPSASLDFGNRIRIMDAARQLAGEGCCIIQSTHDPDQAYRCSDKVLALYNGRVLAFGSPKETVCREVISALYGMEIEVCSLRGDTLRVCIPGEKEAFR
;
A
#
# COMPACT_ATOMS: atom_id res chain seq x y z
N ASP A 1 6.50 -15.52 -11.71
CA ASP A 1 6.47 -16.92 -12.23
C ASP A 1 6.25 -16.96 -13.76
N GLY A 2 6.24 -15.82 -14.48
CA GLY A 2 6.10 -15.74 -15.94
C GLY A 2 4.72 -16.15 -16.49
N ARG A 3 3.75 -16.45 -15.66
CA ARG A 3 2.39 -16.82 -16.10
C ARG A 3 1.49 -15.58 -16.19
N PRO A 4 0.72 -15.39 -17.27
CA PRO A 4 -0.28 -14.33 -17.36
C PRO A 4 -1.34 -14.47 -16.26
N VAL A 5 -1.63 -13.37 -15.57
CA VAL A 5 -2.66 -13.32 -14.50
C VAL A 5 -4.05 -13.67 -15.05
N ALA A 6 -4.36 -13.28 -16.29
CA ALA A 6 -5.64 -13.53 -16.94
C ALA A 6 -6.04 -15.03 -17.06
N GLY A 7 -5.07 -15.95 -16.95
CA GLY A 7 -5.32 -17.41 -16.99
C GLY A 7 -5.39 -18.07 -15.62
N MET A 8 -5.23 -17.31 -14.51
CA MET A 8 -5.23 -17.89 -13.17
C MET A 8 -6.64 -18.00 -12.59
N LYS A 9 -6.89 -19.08 -11.84
CA LYS A 9 -8.13 -19.21 -11.08
C LYS A 9 -8.14 -18.21 -9.91
N PRO A 10 -9.30 -17.64 -9.55
CA PRO A 10 -9.40 -16.67 -8.44
C PRO A 10 -8.77 -17.16 -7.14
N ALA A 11 -8.95 -18.44 -6.78
CA ALA A 11 -8.36 -19.03 -5.58
C ALA A 11 -6.82 -19.14 -5.65
N GLU A 12 -6.25 -19.35 -6.83
CA GLU A 12 -4.80 -19.36 -7.05
C GLU A 12 -4.24 -17.93 -6.95
N LEU A 13 -4.93 -16.98 -7.56
CA LEU A 13 -4.56 -15.57 -7.52
C LEU A 13 -4.58 -15.04 -6.08
N ALA A 14 -5.64 -15.35 -5.32
CA ALA A 14 -5.79 -14.94 -3.93
C ALA A 14 -4.73 -15.52 -2.98
N ARG A 15 -4.03 -16.59 -3.37
CA ARG A 15 -2.87 -17.11 -2.59
C ARG A 15 -1.57 -16.37 -2.90
N LYS A 16 -1.50 -15.67 -4.02
CA LYS A 16 -0.28 -15.01 -4.51
C LYS A 16 -0.31 -13.50 -4.32
N ILE A 17 -1.48 -12.90 -4.44
CA ILE A 17 -1.67 -11.44 -4.44
C ILE A 17 -2.69 -11.06 -3.38
N ALA A 18 -2.29 -10.16 -2.51
CA ALA A 18 -3.19 -9.43 -1.62
C ALA A 18 -3.45 -8.04 -2.20
N TYR A 19 -4.67 -7.53 -2.02
CA TYR A 19 -5.07 -6.22 -2.51
C TYR A 19 -5.63 -5.35 -1.38
N ILE A 20 -5.12 -4.14 -1.29
CA ILE A 20 -5.58 -3.10 -0.37
C ILE A 20 -6.15 -1.96 -1.20
N PRO A 21 -7.46 -1.76 -1.20
CA PRO A 21 -8.11 -0.65 -1.91
C PRO A 21 -7.88 0.68 -1.17
N GLN A 22 -8.03 1.78 -1.89
CA GLN A 22 -7.94 3.15 -1.36
C GLN A 22 -8.96 3.39 -0.22
N SER A 23 -10.16 2.86 -0.36
CA SER A 23 -11.21 2.93 0.67
C SER A 23 -11.92 1.59 0.81
N HIS A 24 -12.27 1.23 2.03
CA HIS A 24 -13.02 0.03 2.34
C HIS A 24 -14.07 0.34 3.40
N ASN A 25 -15.33 0.36 2.99
CA ASN A 25 -16.49 0.56 3.86
C ASN A 25 -17.33 -0.74 3.85
N PRO A 26 -17.14 -1.61 4.83
CA PRO A 26 -17.94 -2.83 4.92
C PRO A 26 -19.39 -2.51 5.25
N VAL A 27 -20.31 -3.20 4.60
CA VAL A 27 -21.76 -3.08 4.86
C VAL A 27 -22.12 -3.70 6.22
N PHE A 28 -21.30 -4.65 6.69
CA PHE A 28 -21.54 -5.40 7.93
C PHE A 28 -20.63 -4.92 9.06
N HIS A 29 -21.11 -5.10 10.28
CA HIS A 29 -20.37 -4.77 11.50
C HIS A 29 -19.40 -5.90 11.87
N PHE A 30 -18.19 -5.83 11.33
CA PHE A 30 -17.11 -6.74 11.70
C PHE A 30 -16.20 -6.13 12.75
N THR A 31 -15.64 -6.95 13.63
CA THR A 31 -14.52 -6.58 14.47
C THR A 31 -13.24 -6.49 13.64
N VAL A 32 -12.22 -5.83 14.17
CA VAL A 32 -10.89 -5.76 13.53
C VAL A 32 -10.31 -7.15 13.31
N LEU A 33 -10.44 -8.06 14.29
CA LEU A 33 -9.97 -9.43 14.17
C LEU A 33 -10.70 -10.20 13.06
N GLU A 34 -12.01 -10.08 12.96
CA GLU A 34 -12.78 -10.71 11.88
C GLU A 34 -12.38 -10.20 10.51
N MET A 35 -12.12 -8.89 10.36
CA MET A 35 -11.58 -8.31 9.12
C MET A 35 -10.23 -8.92 8.73
N VAL A 36 -9.34 -9.14 9.69
CA VAL A 36 -8.03 -9.74 9.43
C VAL A 36 -8.16 -11.23 9.11
N LEU A 37 -9.04 -11.96 9.81
CA LEU A 37 -9.35 -13.36 9.54
C LEU A 37 -9.83 -13.62 8.11
N MET A 38 -10.54 -12.68 7.49
CA MET A 38 -10.95 -12.79 6.07
C MET A 38 -9.75 -12.96 5.13
N GLY A 39 -8.57 -12.42 5.49
CA GLY A 39 -7.34 -12.63 4.72
C GLY A 39 -6.94 -14.09 4.62
N THR A 40 -7.24 -14.89 5.63
CA THR A 40 -6.88 -16.32 5.66
C THR A 40 -7.79 -17.20 4.78
N ALA A 41 -8.89 -16.66 4.25
CA ALA A 41 -9.84 -17.42 3.45
C ALA A 41 -9.22 -18.08 2.21
N ALA A 42 -8.21 -17.44 1.62
CA ALA A 42 -7.48 -18.00 0.46
C ALA A 42 -6.75 -19.32 0.75
N GLN A 43 -6.49 -19.60 2.05
CA GLN A 43 -5.81 -20.79 2.52
C GLN A 43 -6.78 -21.93 2.87
N LEU A 44 -8.08 -21.62 2.97
CA LEU A 44 -9.12 -22.54 3.41
C LEU A 44 -9.76 -23.26 2.22
N GLY A 45 -10.29 -24.45 2.47
CA GLY A 45 -11.17 -25.16 1.55
C GLY A 45 -12.54 -24.46 1.45
N ARG A 46 -13.28 -24.77 0.38
CA ARG A 46 -14.53 -24.07 -0.03
C ARG A 46 -15.62 -23.99 1.07
N PHE A 47 -15.60 -24.91 2.04
CA PHE A 47 -16.58 -24.99 3.13
C PHE A 47 -15.92 -24.97 4.51
N SER A 48 -14.62 -24.57 4.58
CA SER A 48 -13.90 -24.54 5.85
C SER A 48 -14.07 -23.21 6.55
N VAL A 49 -14.23 -23.24 7.87
CA VAL A 49 -14.28 -22.08 8.74
C VAL A 49 -12.88 -21.80 9.29
N PRO A 50 -12.47 -20.54 9.51
CA PRO A 50 -11.19 -20.23 10.17
C PRO A 50 -11.07 -20.92 11.52
N GLY A 51 -10.03 -21.73 11.68
CA GLY A 51 -9.71 -22.45 12.93
C GLY A 51 -8.65 -21.74 13.77
N PRO A 52 -8.14 -22.42 14.83
CA PRO A 52 -7.11 -21.84 15.73
C PRO A 52 -5.86 -21.36 15.00
N LYS A 53 -5.43 -22.06 13.95
CA LYS A 53 -4.26 -21.66 13.13
C LYS A 53 -4.49 -20.31 12.45
N GLN A 54 -5.62 -20.13 11.81
CA GLN A 54 -5.99 -18.87 11.11
C GLN A 54 -6.13 -17.73 12.11
N ARG A 55 -6.72 -18.01 13.25
CA ARG A 55 -6.86 -17.02 14.34
C ARG A 55 -5.48 -16.55 14.83
N ARG A 56 -4.55 -17.47 15.04
CA ARG A 56 -3.17 -17.13 15.44
C ARG A 56 -2.47 -16.27 14.38
N LEU A 57 -2.58 -16.60 13.09
CA LEU A 57 -2.03 -15.79 12.01
C LEU A 57 -2.60 -14.36 11.99
N ALA A 58 -3.90 -14.22 12.26
CA ALA A 58 -4.54 -12.91 12.33
C ALA A 58 -4.07 -12.11 13.55
N GLU A 59 -3.96 -12.74 14.72
CA GLU A 59 -3.46 -12.11 15.96
C GLU A 59 -2.00 -11.67 15.81
N GLU A 60 -1.12 -12.55 15.30
CA GLU A 60 0.28 -12.23 14.99
C GLU A 60 0.41 -11.03 14.01
N ALA A 61 -0.47 -10.95 13.00
CA ALA A 61 -0.48 -9.83 12.08
C ALA A 61 -0.88 -8.50 12.76
N LEU A 62 -1.84 -8.54 13.68
CA LEU A 62 -2.25 -7.38 14.49
C LEU A 62 -1.15 -6.92 15.44
N GLU A 63 -0.49 -7.86 16.10
CA GLU A 63 0.66 -7.59 17.01
C GLU A 63 1.80 -6.93 16.26
N ARG A 64 2.15 -7.47 15.09
CA ARG A 64 3.22 -6.97 14.23
C ARG A 64 3.04 -5.51 13.83
N LEU A 65 1.80 -5.07 13.62
CA LEU A 65 1.47 -3.69 13.27
C LEU A 65 1.16 -2.79 14.48
N GLY A 66 1.27 -3.34 15.70
CA GLY A 66 1.03 -2.60 16.94
C GLY A 66 -0.44 -2.22 17.16
N ILE A 67 -1.39 -2.96 16.57
CA ILE A 67 -2.83 -2.71 16.67
C ILE A 67 -3.61 -3.86 17.33
N ALA A 68 -2.93 -4.76 18.05
CA ALA A 68 -3.56 -5.87 18.75
C ALA A 68 -4.64 -5.43 19.76
N GLY A 69 -4.47 -4.26 20.39
CA GLY A 69 -5.46 -3.68 21.31
C GLY A 69 -6.79 -3.29 20.64
N LEU A 70 -6.86 -3.29 19.30
CA LEU A 70 -8.07 -2.96 18.55
C LEU A 70 -8.88 -4.21 18.14
N ARG A 71 -8.38 -5.42 18.40
CA ARG A 71 -8.91 -6.68 17.84
C ARG A 71 -10.42 -6.88 18.00
N ASP A 72 -10.96 -6.47 19.15
CA ASP A 72 -12.39 -6.64 19.51
C ASP A 72 -13.22 -5.39 19.19
N ARG A 73 -12.59 -4.30 18.70
CA ARG A 73 -13.31 -3.10 18.29
C ARG A 73 -14.00 -3.29 16.95
N SER A 74 -15.11 -2.59 16.76
CA SER A 74 -15.76 -2.51 15.46
C SER A 74 -14.84 -1.83 14.45
N TYR A 75 -14.62 -2.43 13.29
CA TYR A 75 -13.84 -1.88 12.19
C TYR A 75 -14.37 -0.52 11.71
N GLY A 76 -15.71 -0.33 11.72
CA GLY A 76 -16.33 0.95 11.37
C GLY A 76 -16.10 2.06 12.39
N GLY A 77 -15.78 1.71 13.64
CA GLY A 77 -15.61 2.64 14.75
C GLY A 77 -14.16 3.07 15.03
N ILE A 78 -13.18 2.58 14.25
CA ILE A 78 -11.77 2.96 14.37
C ILE A 78 -11.41 4.06 13.36
N SER A 79 -10.28 4.75 13.58
CA SER A 79 -9.79 5.82 12.70
C SER A 79 -9.41 5.32 11.30
N GLY A 80 -9.29 6.24 10.33
CA GLY A 80 -8.88 5.91 8.96
C GLY A 80 -7.51 5.20 8.89
N GLY A 81 -6.53 5.68 9.67
CA GLY A 81 -5.21 5.05 9.76
C GLY A 81 -5.26 3.65 10.37
N GLU A 82 -6.03 3.45 11.44
CA GLU A 82 -6.23 2.13 12.05
C GLU A 82 -6.94 1.16 11.11
N ARG A 83 -7.92 1.65 10.32
CA ARG A 83 -8.55 0.87 9.26
C ARG A 83 -7.54 0.42 8.21
N GLN A 84 -6.68 1.32 7.76
CA GLN A 84 -5.67 0.99 6.76
C GLN A 84 -4.64 -0.02 7.31
N LEU A 85 -4.18 0.14 8.55
CA LEU A 85 -3.33 -0.85 9.21
C LEU A 85 -4.04 -2.21 9.35
N THR A 86 -5.35 -2.22 9.62
CA THR A 86 -6.14 -3.45 9.65
C THR A 86 -6.18 -4.16 8.29
N LEU A 87 -6.27 -3.40 7.18
CA LEU A 87 -6.20 -3.98 5.83
C LEU A 87 -4.81 -4.53 5.50
N ILE A 88 -3.75 -3.90 6.00
CA ILE A 88 -2.38 -4.43 5.89
C ILE A 88 -2.25 -5.70 6.73
N ALA A 89 -2.77 -5.74 7.96
CA ALA A 89 -2.81 -6.94 8.79
C ALA A 89 -3.53 -8.10 8.08
N ARG A 90 -4.66 -7.81 7.42
CA ARG A 90 -5.39 -8.78 6.60
C ARG A 90 -4.51 -9.34 5.46
N ALA A 91 -3.75 -8.48 4.79
CA ALA A 91 -2.84 -8.91 3.73
C ALA A 91 -1.67 -9.75 4.28
N ILE A 92 -1.14 -9.42 5.45
CA ILE A 92 -0.13 -10.24 6.15
C ILE A 92 -0.69 -11.62 6.50
N ALA A 93 -1.90 -11.69 7.08
CA ALA A 93 -2.55 -12.96 7.43
C ALA A 93 -2.86 -13.83 6.20
N GLN A 94 -3.04 -13.22 5.03
CA GLN A 94 -3.20 -13.90 3.74
C GLN A 94 -1.92 -14.62 3.30
N GLN A 95 -0.74 -14.16 3.76
CA GLN A 95 0.59 -14.72 3.40
C GLN A 95 0.87 -14.68 1.89
N ALA A 96 0.38 -13.66 1.20
CA ALA A 96 0.64 -13.46 -0.22
C ALA A 96 2.05 -12.90 -0.45
N ASN A 97 2.67 -13.29 -1.56
CA ASN A 97 4.02 -12.83 -1.93
C ASN A 97 4.02 -11.46 -2.62
N VAL A 98 2.86 -11.01 -3.08
CA VAL A 98 2.69 -9.72 -3.77
C VAL A 98 1.58 -8.95 -3.06
N LEU A 99 1.83 -7.70 -2.74
CA LEU A 99 0.86 -6.78 -2.16
C LEU A 99 0.62 -5.62 -3.12
N LEU A 100 -0.62 -5.50 -3.59
CA LEU A 100 -1.07 -4.36 -4.37
C LEU A 100 -1.77 -3.37 -3.43
N MET A 101 -1.34 -2.12 -3.43
CA MET A 101 -1.93 -1.06 -2.61
C MET A 101 -2.36 0.11 -3.49
N ASP A 102 -3.63 0.46 -3.42
CA ASP A 102 -4.18 1.59 -4.16
C ASP A 102 -4.26 2.81 -3.25
N GLU A 103 -3.37 3.79 -3.49
CA GLU A 103 -3.22 5.02 -2.69
C GLU A 103 -3.29 4.79 -1.16
N PRO A 104 -2.45 3.93 -0.58
CA PRO A 104 -2.62 3.44 0.79
C PRO A 104 -2.49 4.53 1.86
N SER A 105 -1.96 5.68 1.51
CA SER A 105 -1.74 6.82 2.42
C SER A 105 -2.61 8.03 2.12
N ALA A 106 -3.49 7.96 1.12
CA ALA A 106 -4.42 9.04 0.80
C ALA A 106 -5.34 9.33 2.01
N SER A 107 -5.59 10.59 2.25
CA SER A 107 -6.48 11.05 3.34
C SER A 107 -6.03 10.71 4.78
N LEU A 108 -4.79 10.31 4.97
CA LEU A 108 -4.23 10.04 6.29
C LEU A 108 -3.40 11.22 6.80
N ASP A 109 -3.42 11.38 8.12
CA ASP A 109 -2.49 12.31 8.78
C ASP A 109 -1.04 11.84 8.61
N PHE A 110 -0.12 12.76 8.88
CA PHE A 110 1.31 12.54 8.68
C PHE A 110 1.86 11.33 9.45
N GLY A 111 1.43 11.11 10.70
CA GLY A 111 1.91 10.01 11.54
C GLY A 111 1.45 8.66 11.02
N ASN A 112 0.18 8.53 10.65
CA ASN A 112 -0.37 7.31 10.10
C ASN A 112 0.22 6.99 8.72
N ARG A 113 0.47 8.01 7.88
CA ARG A 113 1.17 7.84 6.60
C ARG A 113 2.55 7.19 6.79
N ILE A 114 3.34 7.68 7.74
CA ILE A 114 4.67 7.10 8.04
C ILE A 114 4.54 5.65 8.49
N ARG A 115 3.65 5.34 9.44
CA ARG A 115 3.44 3.97 9.95
C ARG A 115 3.10 2.98 8.83
N ILE A 116 2.25 3.38 7.88
CA ILE A 116 1.88 2.53 6.75
C ILE A 116 3.06 2.30 5.81
N MET A 117 3.84 3.34 5.52
CA MET A 117 5.02 3.20 4.66
C MET A 117 6.12 2.35 5.34
N ASP A 118 6.29 2.47 6.63
CA ASP A 118 7.24 1.65 7.38
C ASP A 118 6.79 0.17 7.42
N ALA A 119 5.50 -0.09 7.61
CA ALA A 119 4.96 -1.44 7.51
C ALA A 119 5.18 -2.04 6.10
N ALA A 120 4.94 -1.27 5.04
CA ALA A 120 5.20 -1.71 3.67
C ALA A 120 6.69 -2.01 3.44
N ARG A 121 7.60 -1.14 3.90
CA ARG A 121 9.05 -1.39 3.80
C ARG A 121 9.49 -2.63 4.55
N GLN A 122 8.96 -2.86 5.75
CA GLN A 122 9.28 -4.05 6.51
C GLN A 122 8.87 -5.31 5.76
N LEU A 123 7.67 -5.34 5.17
CA LEU A 123 7.20 -6.44 4.34
C LEU A 123 8.08 -6.66 3.10
N ALA A 124 8.49 -5.57 2.44
CA ALA A 124 9.41 -5.64 1.30
C ALA A 124 10.77 -6.22 1.71
N GLY A 125 11.32 -5.81 2.85
CA GLY A 125 12.57 -6.36 3.41
C GLY A 125 12.48 -7.85 3.74
N GLU A 126 11.30 -8.38 3.96
CA GLU A 126 11.03 -9.82 4.17
C GLU A 126 10.76 -10.58 2.86
N GLY A 127 10.87 -9.91 1.72
CA GLY A 127 10.75 -10.53 0.39
C GLY A 127 9.36 -10.41 -0.23
N CYS A 128 8.42 -9.67 0.37
CA CYS A 128 7.14 -9.38 -0.27
C CYS A 128 7.33 -8.32 -1.37
N CYS A 129 6.83 -8.57 -2.56
CA CYS A 129 6.80 -7.59 -3.65
C CYS A 129 5.66 -6.61 -3.41
N ILE A 130 5.99 -5.33 -3.21
CA ILE A 130 4.99 -4.26 -2.99
C ILE A 130 4.82 -3.47 -4.29
N ILE A 131 3.59 -3.33 -4.75
CA ILE A 131 3.21 -2.45 -5.84
C ILE A 131 2.17 -1.48 -5.30
N GLN A 132 2.46 -0.19 -5.32
CA GLN A 132 1.55 0.85 -4.83
C GLN A 132 1.32 1.94 -5.86
N SER A 133 0.08 2.40 -5.97
CA SER A 133 -0.22 3.66 -6.63
C SER A 133 -0.04 4.83 -5.65
N THR A 134 0.38 5.97 -6.16
CA THR A 134 0.45 7.22 -5.39
C THR A 134 0.41 8.41 -6.36
N HIS A 135 -0.12 9.51 -5.89
CA HIS A 135 -0.03 10.82 -6.57
C HIS A 135 1.01 11.73 -5.91
N ASP A 136 1.77 11.24 -4.93
CA ASP A 136 2.79 11.98 -4.19
C ASP A 136 4.19 11.56 -4.69
N PRO A 137 4.88 12.40 -5.51
CA PRO A 137 6.20 12.08 -6.05
C PRO A 137 7.26 12.01 -4.97
N ASP A 138 7.13 12.78 -3.89
CA ASP A 138 8.08 12.76 -2.77
C ASP A 138 8.01 11.42 -2.04
N GLN A 139 6.80 10.87 -1.88
CA GLN A 139 6.59 9.53 -1.35
C GLN A 139 7.18 8.47 -2.29
N ALA A 140 6.92 8.57 -3.60
CA ALA A 140 7.48 7.66 -4.59
C ALA A 140 9.00 7.63 -4.55
N TYR A 141 9.64 8.80 -4.45
CA TYR A 141 11.10 8.90 -4.34
C TYR A 141 11.63 8.19 -3.08
N ARG A 142 10.99 8.43 -1.95
CA ARG A 142 11.47 7.98 -0.64
C ARG A 142 11.20 6.50 -0.37
N CYS A 143 10.13 5.93 -0.94
CA CYS A 143 9.60 4.64 -0.52
C CYS A 143 9.71 3.53 -1.56
N SER A 144 10.25 3.79 -2.75
CA SER A 144 10.25 2.80 -3.84
C SER A 144 11.65 2.48 -4.35
N ASP A 145 11.85 1.25 -4.81
CA ASP A 145 13.06 0.83 -5.51
C ASP A 145 12.97 1.14 -7.01
N LYS A 146 11.73 1.12 -7.55
CA LYS A 146 11.40 1.45 -8.94
C LYS A 146 10.13 2.29 -8.97
N VAL A 147 10.11 3.26 -9.88
CA VAL A 147 8.96 4.15 -10.10
C VAL A 147 8.52 4.04 -11.56
N LEU A 148 7.22 3.90 -11.75
CA LEU A 148 6.56 3.95 -13.05
C LEU A 148 5.67 5.20 -13.08
N ALA A 149 6.02 6.20 -13.90
CA ALA A 149 5.20 7.38 -14.14
C ALA A 149 4.22 7.10 -15.30
N LEU A 150 2.92 7.25 -15.02
CA LEU A 150 1.86 7.05 -16.00
C LEU A 150 1.18 8.39 -16.31
N TYR A 151 1.05 8.70 -17.62
CA TYR A 151 0.37 9.89 -18.08
C TYR A 151 -0.52 9.55 -19.28
N ASN A 152 -1.79 9.93 -19.24
CA ASN A 152 -2.77 9.68 -20.30
C ASN A 152 -2.78 8.22 -20.81
N GLY A 153 -2.71 7.25 -19.89
CA GLY A 153 -2.72 5.82 -20.21
C GLY A 153 -1.43 5.28 -20.84
N ARG A 154 -0.36 6.07 -20.85
CA ARG A 154 0.96 5.70 -21.39
C ARG A 154 2.03 5.77 -20.31
N VAL A 155 3.06 4.97 -20.48
CA VAL A 155 4.27 5.06 -19.64
C VAL A 155 5.06 6.29 -20.08
N LEU A 156 5.21 7.25 -19.17
CA LEU A 156 6.02 8.45 -19.38
C LEU A 156 7.48 8.15 -19.03
N ALA A 157 7.72 7.49 -17.89
CA ALA A 157 9.05 7.08 -17.44
C ALA A 157 8.96 5.81 -16.58
N PHE A 158 10.02 5.02 -16.57
CA PHE A 158 10.20 3.87 -15.72
C PHE A 158 11.67 3.69 -15.37
N GLY A 159 11.99 3.64 -14.08
CA GLY A 159 13.38 3.49 -13.64
C GLY A 159 13.54 3.58 -12.13
N SER A 160 14.74 3.92 -11.68
CA SER A 160 14.99 4.24 -10.29
C SER A 160 14.24 5.53 -9.88
N PRO A 161 13.98 5.77 -8.59
CA PRO A 161 13.39 7.02 -8.12
C PRO A 161 14.20 8.25 -8.60
N LYS A 162 15.53 8.16 -8.67
CA LYS A 162 16.39 9.26 -9.13
C LYS A 162 16.18 9.63 -10.59
N GLU A 163 15.92 8.63 -11.43
CA GLU A 163 15.70 8.81 -12.87
C GLU A 163 14.28 9.30 -13.18
N THR A 164 13.30 8.91 -12.35
CA THR A 164 11.87 9.17 -12.62
C THR A 164 11.31 10.35 -11.84
N VAL A 165 11.81 10.63 -10.63
CA VAL A 165 11.42 11.82 -9.86
C VAL A 165 12.46 12.91 -10.10
N CYS A 166 12.47 13.45 -11.33
CA CYS A 166 13.29 14.58 -11.76
C CYS A 166 12.40 15.68 -12.34
N ARG A 167 12.94 16.88 -12.47
CA ARG A 167 12.19 18.07 -12.94
C ARG A 167 11.45 17.81 -14.25
N GLU A 168 12.13 17.20 -15.22
CA GLU A 168 11.60 16.98 -16.57
C GLU A 168 10.39 16.06 -16.54
N VAL A 169 10.49 14.93 -15.83
CA VAL A 169 9.41 13.93 -15.76
C VAL A 169 8.24 14.47 -14.94
N ILE A 170 8.52 15.07 -13.77
CA ILE A 170 7.45 15.56 -12.88
C ILE A 170 6.73 16.76 -13.49
N SER A 171 7.46 17.69 -14.13
CA SER A 171 6.82 18.81 -14.84
C SER A 171 5.94 18.34 -16.00
N ALA A 172 6.39 17.34 -16.78
CA ALA A 172 5.60 16.74 -17.85
C ALA A 172 4.36 16.00 -17.31
N LEU A 173 4.50 15.31 -16.17
CA LEU A 173 3.41 14.55 -15.55
C LEU A 173 2.27 15.47 -15.07
N TYR A 174 2.62 16.60 -14.46
CA TYR A 174 1.63 17.55 -13.91
C TYR A 174 1.26 18.69 -14.87
N GLY A 175 1.94 18.83 -16.01
CA GLY A 175 1.67 19.88 -17.01
C GLY A 175 2.00 21.29 -16.52
N MET A 176 2.89 21.43 -15.55
CA MET A 176 3.33 22.69 -14.98
C MET A 176 4.83 22.65 -14.64
N GLU A 177 5.44 23.83 -14.48
CA GLU A 177 6.84 23.90 -14.06
C GLU A 177 6.98 23.50 -12.58
N ILE A 178 7.77 22.46 -12.33
CA ILE A 178 8.04 21.93 -10.99
C ILE A 178 9.56 21.87 -10.78
N GLU A 179 10.00 22.38 -9.66
CA GLU A 179 11.37 22.22 -9.20
C GLU A 179 11.47 20.99 -8.29
N VAL A 180 12.54 20.23 -8.45
CA VAL A 180 12.84 19.05 -7.64
C VAL A 180 14.08 19.34 -6.81
N CYS A 181 13.86 19.65 -5.54
CA CYS A 181 14.91 19.99 -4.59
C CYS A 181 15.50 18.74 -3.95
N SER A 182 16.80 18.58 -4.06
CA SER A 182 17.55 17.50 -3.43
C SER A 182 17.95 17.88 -2.01
N LEU A 183 17.65 17.03 -1.03
CA LEU A 183 17.96 17.22 0.38
C LEU A 183 18.77 16.04 0.91
N ARG A 184 19.54 16.27 1.98
CA ARG A 184 20.31 15.25 2.69
C ARG A 184 21.21 14.42 1.75
N GLY A 185 21.94 15.08 0.84
CA GLY A 185 22.82 14.38 -0.11
C GLY A 185 22.06 13.49 -1.09
N ASP A 186 20.90 13.94 -1.57
CA ASP A 186 20.02 13.25 -2.53
C ASP A 186 19.39 11.93 -1.98
N THR A 187 19.27 11.82 -0.66
CA THR A 187 18.48 10.73 -0.04
C THR A 187 16.99 11.07 0.08
N LEU A 188 16.65 12.35 -0.12
CA LEU A 188 15.29 12.87 -0.11
C LEU A 188 15.16 13.90 -1.22
N ARG A 189 14.07 13.86 -1.98
CA ARG A 189 13.65 14.90 -2.90
C ARG A 189 12.30 15.45 -2.52
N VAL A 190 12.12 16.76 -2.75
CA VAL A 190 10.87 17.48 -2.53
C VAL A 190 10.52 18.22 -3.80
N CYS A 191 9.31 18.02 -4.29
CA CYS A 191 8.77 18.70 -5.46
C CYS A 191 8.05 19.97 -5.02
N ILE A 192 8.44 21.11 -5.60
CA ILE A 192 7.82 22.41 -5.32
C ILE A 192 7.39 23.08 -6.63
N PRO A 193 6.33 23.90 -6.64
CA PRO A 193 5.96 24.68 -7.81
C PRO A 193 7.11 25.61 -8.23
N GLY A 194 7.36 25.72 -9.54
CA GLY A 194 8.32 26.70 -10.09
C GLY A 194 7.87 28.15 -9.84
N GLU A 195 8.83 29.09 -9.77
CA GLU A 195 8.57 30.49 -9.35
C GLU A 195 7.53 31.26 -10.20
N LYS A 196 7.21 30.81 -11.42
CA LYS A 196 6.32 31.56 -12.32
C LYS A 196 4.81 31.41 -12.07
N GLU A 197 4.37 30.45 -11.24
CA GLU A 197 2.94 30.18 -11.00
C GLU A 197 2.53 30.13 -9.52
N ALA A 198 3.44 30.45 -8.60
CA ALA A 198 3.09 30.57 -7.19
C ALA A 198 2.19 31.82 -6.98
N PHE A 199 0.92 31.56 -6.82
CA PHE A 199 -0.09 32.53 -6.32
C PHE A 199 -0.53 33.63 -7.28
N ARG A 200 -1.31 33.27 -8.30
CA ARG A 200 -2.32 34.18 -8.87
C ARG A 200 -3.73 33.71 -8.57
#